data_c3b5632d736c1e08831e03b1f57f0ce1
#
_entry.id   c3b5632d736c1e08831e03b1f57f0ce1
#
_cell.length_a   1.000
_cell.length_b   1.000
_cell.length_c   1.000
_cell.angle_alpha   90.00
_cell.angle_beta   90.00
_cell.angle_gamma   90.00
#
_symmetry.space_group_name_H-M   'P 1'
#
loop_
_entity.id
_entity.type
_entity.pdbx_description
1 polymer ?
#
loop_
_entity_poly.entity_id
_entity_poly.type
_entity_poly.pdbx_seq_one_letter_code
_entity_poly.pdbx_strand_id
1 'polypeptide(L)'
;MTYAAAFVNAEDALHTGIRIAIIIVVAIATRFLMHRAVRRLTKRTGDGKVPVMLRPLKGKAKEAAVRATGLLAERRRQRAETIRSVLQSVISIVIGSIAVILVLGELGINLAPIIASAGIAGVALGFGAQSLVKDYLNGISMILEDQYGVGDIVDLGAASGTIEAVGLRTTRVRDAEGVIWYVRNGEIIRVGNSSQGTATVIVDMPVAHGIDIEHAQSLMASVLANMANDPELADTYVQAPEVLGVQTVTALGMTLRAVLTTIPRARYSAARIAKQRLASAFAGAGIKSPATMLPTSVVSDPTSPTEETRK
;
A
#
# COMPACT_ATOMS: atom_id res chain seq x y z
N MET A 1 8.79 72.60 -32.20
CA MET A 1 9.14 71.18 -32.08
C MET A 1 8.82 70.54 -30.72
N THR A 2 8.75 71.26 -29.64
CA THR A 2 8.51 70.74 -28.24
C THR A 2 7.10 70.22 -27.98
N TYR A 3 6.07 70.77 -28.63
CA TYR A 3 4.68 70.35 -28.43
C TYR A 3 4.34 68.99 -29.10
N ALA A 4 4.93 68.65 -30.25
CA ALA A 4 4.70 67.37 -30.93
C ALA A 4 5.30 66.19 -30.16
N ALA A 5 6.47 66.37 -29.52
CA ALA A 5 7.10 65.35 -28.68
C ALA A 5 6.29 65.11 -27.36
N ALA A 6 5.62 66.10 -26.79
CA ALA A 6 4.79 65.99 -25.63
C ALA A 6 3.46 65.24 -25.94
N PHE A 7 2.90 65.40 -27.14
CA PHE A 7 1.70 64.65 -27.58
C PHE A 7 1.98 63.18 -27.82
N VAL A 8 3.12 62.83 -28.48
CA VAL A 8 3.56 61.44 -28.71
C VAL A 8 3.79 60.76 -27.37
N ASN A 9 4.42 61.41 -26.37
CA ASN A 9 4.62 60.87 -25.04
C ASN A 9 3.31 60.68 -24.25
N ALA A 10 2.28 61.52 -24.47
CA ALA A 10 0.99 61.41 -23.81
C ALA A 10 0.13 60.24 -24.35
N GLU A 11 0.17 59.99 -25.69
CA GLU A 11 -0.51 58.85 -26.30
C GLU A 11 0.13 57.54 -25.88
N ASP A 12 1.45 57.43 -25.90
CA ASP A 12 2.18 56.23 -25.44
C ASP A 12 1.92 55.95 -23.95
N ALA A 13 1.90 56.99 -23.10
CA ALA A 13 1.59 56.85 -21.70
C ALA A 13 0.14 56.42 -21.46
N LEU A 14 -0.83 56.89 -22.26
CA LEU A 14 -2.21 56.47 -22.21
C LEU A 14 -2.37 54.98 -22.62
N HIS A 15 -1.72 54.57 -23.71
CA HIS A 15 -1.74 53.20 -24.16
C HIS A 15 -1.12 52.24 -23.14
N THR A 16 0.01 52.58 -22.54
CA THR A 16 0.65 51.81 -21.47
C THR A 16 -0.28 51.74 -20.23
N GLY A 17 -0.91 52.83 -19.84
CA GLY A 17 -1.88 52.87 -18.76
C GLY A 17 -3.07 51.94 -18.99
N ILE A 18 -3.63 51.93 -20.21
CA ILE A 18 -4.73 51.05 -20.60
C ILE A 18 -4.29 49.58 -20.52
N ARG A 19 -3.11 49.23 -21.01
CA ARG A 19 -2.57 47.84 -20.95
C ARG A 19 -2.38 47.37 -19.52
N ILE A 20 -1.82 48.22 -18.65
CA ILE A 20 -1.68 47.91 -17.21
C ILE A 20 -3.05 47.68 -16.56
N ALA A 21 -4.03 48.56 -16.86
CA ALA A 21 -5.39 48.40 -16.34
C ALA A 21 -6.02 47.07 -16.79
N ILE A 22 -5.85 46.69 -18.06
CA ILE A 22 -6.31 45.40 -18.60
C ILE A 22 -5.65 44.25 -17.86
N ILE A 23 -4.33 44.25 -17.65
CA ILE A 23 -3.60 43.23 -16.93
C ILE A 23 -4.15 43.04 -15.52
N ILE A 24 -4.37 44.14 -14.79
CA ILE A 24 -4.92 44.14 -13.43
C ILE A 24 -6.33 43.55 -13.43
N VAL A 25 -7.20 44.00 -14.32
CA VAL A 25 -8.60 43.52 -14.42
C VAL A 25 -8.63 42.04 -14.74
N VAL A 26 -7.82 41.55 -15.70
CA VAL A 26 -7.72 40.16 -16.07
C VAL A 26 -7.18 39.33 -14.87
N ALA A 27 -6.17 39.82 -14.16
CA ALA A 27 -5.61 39.12 -13.00
C ALA A 27 -6.67 38.99 -11.88
N ILE A 28 -7.41 40.06 -11.58
CA ILE A 28 -8.50 40.05 -10.60
C ILE A 28 -9.63 39.09 -11.02
N ALA A 29 -10.05 39.13 -12.29
CA ALA A 29 -11.09 38.27 -12.83
C ALA A 29 -10.67 36.80 -12.76
N THR A 30 -9.45 36.48 -13.17
CA THR A 30 -8.88 35.13 -13.13
C THR A 30 -8.79 34.64 -11.68
N ARG A 31 -8.28 35.45 -10.76
CA ARG A 31 -8.26 35.13 -9.32
C ARG A 31 -9.65 34.86 -8.76
N PHE A 32 -10.63 35.70 -9.08
CA PHE A 32 -12.02 35.53 -8.63
C PHE A 32 -12.61 34.20 -9.17
N LEU A 33 -12.43 33.89 -10.47
CA LEU A 33 -12.90 32.69 -11.09
C LEU A 33 -12.26 31.44 -10.47
N MET A 34 -10.94 31.46 -10.24
CA MET A 34 -10.22 30.36 -9.60
C MET A 34 -10.67 30.14 -8.15
N HIS A 35 -10.81 31.21 -7.36
CA HIS A 35 -11.33 31.13 -6.01
C HIS A 35 -12.77 30.58 -5.98
N ARG A 36 -13.61 30.94 -6.96
CA ARG A 36 -14.97 30.43 -7.10
C ARG A 36 -14.96 28.94 -7.47
N ALA A 37 -14.08 28.52 -8.38
CA ALA A 37 -13.91 27.10 -8.76
C ALA A 37 -13.47 26.26 -7.56
N VAL A 38 -12.43 26.68 -6.82
CA VAL A 38 -11.98 26.01 -5.60
C VAL A 38 -13.10 25.89 -4.58
N ARG A 39 -13.88 26.96 -4.35
CA ARG A 39 -15.04 26.93 -3.45
C ARG A 39 -16.10 25.91 -3.87
N ARG A 40 -16.36 25.77 -5.17
CA ARG A 40 -17.35 24.81 -5.69
C ARG A 40 -16.89 23.36 -5.53
N LEU A 41 -15.61 23.09 -5.79
CA LEU A 41 -15.02 21.76 -5.65
C LEU A 41 -14.99 21.30 -4.19
N THR A 42 -14.53 22.17 -3.28
CA THR A 42 -14.44 21.85 -1.83
C THR A 42 -15.80 21.73 -1.15
N LYS A 43 -16.85 22.46 -1.59
CA LYS A 43 -18.20 22.28 -1.05
C LYS A 43 -18.78 20.90 -1.34
N ARG A 44 -18.56 20.34 -2.53
CA ARG A 44 -19.06 19.00 -2.90
C ARG A 44 -18.44 17.88 -2.05
N THR A 45 -17.23 18.06 -1.55
CA THR A 45 -16.51 17.09 -0.73
C THR A 45 -16.91 17.17 0.75
N GLY A 46 -17.41 18.32 1.21
CA GLY A 46 -17.81 18.58 2.61
C GLY A 46 -19.25 18.16 2.97
N ASP A 47 -20.15 18.03 1.99
CA ASP A 47 -21.55 17.65 2.21
C ASP A 47 -21.68 16.12 2.28
N GLY A 48 -21.15 15.53 3.34
CA GLY A 48 -21.37 14.12 3.69
C GLY A 48 -22.85 13.91 4.07
N LYS A 49 -23.71 13.59 3.10
CA LYS A 49 -25.06 13.12 3.38
C LYS A 49 -24.97 11.91 4.30
N VAL A 50 -25.70 11.94 5.43
CA VAL A 50 -25.83 10.80 6.35
C VAL A 50 -26.22 9.57 5.49
N PRO A 51 -25.48 8.47 5.55
CA PRO A 51 -25.80 7.28 4.75
C PRO A 51 -27.24 6.87 5.03
N VAL A 52 -28.00 6.63 3.95
CA VAL A 52 -29.42 6.20 3.99
C VAL A 52 -29.62 4.98 4.90
N MET A 53 -28.56 4.18 5.06
CA MET A 53 -28.50 2.98 5.89
C MET A 53 -28.66 3.25 7.40
N LEU A 54 -28.45 4.48 7.88
CA LEU A 54 -28.61 4.87 9.30
C LEU A 54 -30.01 5.43 9.63
N ARG A 55 -30.90 5.53 8.67
CA ARG A 55 -32.27 6.02 8.86
C ARG A 55 -33.17 5.14 9.78
N PRO A 56 -33.04 3.78 9.80
CA PRO A 56 -33.95 2.96 10.61
C PRO A 56 -33.55 2.81 12.10
N LEU A 57 -32.41 3.34 12.55
CA LEU A 57 -31.97 3.21 13.94
C LEU A 57 -32.77 4.10 14.87
N LYS A 58 -33.38 3.51 15.93
CA LYS A 58 -34.12 4.21 16.99
C LYS A 58 -33.32 4.19 18.31
N GLY A 59 -33.40 5.29 19.08
CA GLY A 59 -32.87 5.37 20.45
C GLY A 59 -31.39 5.74 20.58
N LYS A 60 -30.76 5.36 21.70
CA LYS A 60 -29.38 5.70 22.09
C LYS A 60 -28.31 5.32 21.05
N ALA A 61 -28.56 4.25 20.28
CA ALA A 61 -27.69 3.84 19.19
C ALA A 61 -27.64 4.86 18.03
N LYS A 62 -28.77 5.53 17.76
CA LYS A 62 -28.85 6.62 16.78
C LYS A 62 -28.07 7.85 17.25
N GLU A 63 -28.16 8.20 18.53
CA GLU A 63 -27.41 9.35 19.07
C GLU A 63 -25.90 9.09 19.05
N ALA A 64 -25.46 7.90 19.42
CA ALA A 64 -24.04 7.54 19.35
C ALA A 64 -23.52 7.51 17.91
N ALA A 65 -24.30 6.96 16.98
CA ALA A 65 -23.96 6.96 15.54
C ALA A 65 -23.95 8.37 14.94
N VAL A 66 -24.90 9.24 15.32
CA VAL A 66 -24.95 10.64 14.89
C VAL A 66 -23.79 11.44 15.47
N ARG A 67 -23.39 11.20 16.73
CA ARG A 67 -22.20 11.84 17.32
C ARG A 67 -20.92 11.40 16.62
N ALA A 68 -20.75 10.08 16.37
CA ALA A 68 -19.59 9.57 15.66
C ALA A 68 -19.51 10.08 14.21
N THR A 69 -20.64 10.09 13.48
CA THR A 69 -20.71 10.64 12.12
C THR A 69 -20.57 12.17 12.13
N GLY A 70 -21.08 12.86 13.15
CA GLY A 70 -20.90 14.31 13.31
C GLY A 70 -19.43 14.71 13.49
N LEU A 71 -18.67 14.00 14.33
CA LEU A 71 -17.24 14.24 14.53
C LEU A 71 -16.43 13.93 13.25
N LEU A 72 -16.79 12.91 12.51
CA LEU A 72 -16.15 12.59 11.23
C LEU A 72 -16.49 13.62 10.16
N ALA A 73 -17.73 14.13 10.12
CA ALA A 73 -18.14 15.16 9.19
C ALA A 73 -17.44 16.50 9.51
N GLU A 74 -17.32 16.85 10.79
CA GLU A 74 -16.62 18.06 11.22
C GLU A 74 -15.12 18.01 10.87
N ARG A 75 -14.44 16.89 11.12
CA ARG A 75 -13.04 16.70 10.70
C ARG A 75 -12.87 16.80 9.18
N ARG A 76 -13.80 16.28 8.39
CA ARG A 76 -13.78 16.41 6.93
C ARG A 76 -13.96 17.86 6.50
N ARG A 77 -14.88 18.58 7.14
CA ARG A 77 -15.13 20.01 6.86
C ARG A 77 -13.90 20.86 7.17
N GLN A 78 -13.29 20.68 8.34
CA GLN A 78 -12.06 21.39 8.73
C GLN A 78 -10.92 21.14 7.76
N ARG A 79 -10.71 19.87 7.35
CA ARG A 79 -9.70 19.52 6.32
C ARG A 79 -9.99 20.18 4.97
N ALA A 80 -11.25 20.16 4.52
CA ALA A 80 -11.65 20.79 3.28
C ALA A 80 -11.45 22.31 3.32
N GLU A 81 -11.68 22.94 4.47
CA GLU A 81 -11.50 24.38 4.68
C GLU A 81 -10.02 24.76 4.69
N THR A 82 -9.17 23.98 5.36
CA THR A 82 -7.72 24.17 5.35
C THR A 82 -7.14 24.01 3.93
N ILE A 83 -7.51 22.95 3.21
CA ILE A 83 -7.06 22.72 1.83
C ILE A 83 -7.52 23.87 0.92
N ARG A 84 -8.77 24.31 1.08
CA ARG A 84 -9.29 25.48 0.34
C ARG A 84 -8.47 26.73 0.59
N SER A 85 -8.16 27.05 1.86
CA SER A 85 -7.37 28.23 2.23
C SER A 85 -5.98 28.20 1.61
N VAL A 86 -5.28 27.04 1.71
CA VAL A 86 -3.95 26.85 1.13
C VAL A 86 -3.99 27.01 -0.40
N LEU A 87 -4.94 26.32 -1.09
CA LEU A 87 -5.09 26.45 -2.53
C LEU A 87 -5.35 27.89 -2.98
N GLN A 88 -6.23 28.62 -2.28
CA GLN A 88 -6.54 30.03 -2.57
C GLN A 88 -5.33 30.93 -2.37
N SER A 89 -4.51 30.68 -1.34
CA SER A 89 -3.26 31.43 -1.11
C SER A 89 -2.25 31.18 -2.22
N VAL A 90 -2.02 29.92 -2.60
CA VAL A 90 -1.10 29.57 -3.69
C VAL A 90 -1.55 30.20 -5.02
N ILE A 91 -2.83 30.07 -5.37
CA ILE A 91 -3.39 30.70 -6.59
C ILE A 91 -3.20 32.22 -6.56
N SER A 92 -3.43 32.85 -5.42
CA SER A 92 -3.28 34.31 -5.30
C SER A 92 -1.83 34.74 -5.46
N ILE A 93 -0.87 34.00 -4.89
CA ILE A 93 0.56 34.29 -5.02
C ILE A 93 0.98 34.14 -6.50
N VAL A 94 0.61 33.04 -7.16
CA VAL A 94 0.99 32.78 -8.55
C VAL A 94 0.41 33.84 -9.49
N ILE A 95 -0.90 34.11 -9.41
CA ILE A 95 -1.54 35.12 -10.27
C ILE A 95 -0.98 36.52 -9.98
N GLY A 96 -0.76 36.85 -8.71
CA GLY A 96 -0.18 38.14 -8.30
C GLY A 96 1.26 38.29 -8.85
N SER A 97 2.10 37.28 -8.73
CA SER A 97 3.47 37.31 -9.26
C SER A 97 3.49 37.52 -10.77
N ILE A 98 2.63 36.77 -11.50
CA ILE A 98 2.52 36.92 -12.97
C ILE A 98 2.05 38.34 -13.35
N ALA A 99 1.03 38.86 -12.66
CA ALA A 99 0.53 40.20 -12.91
C ALA A 99 1.59 41.29 -12.67
N VAL A 100 2.36 41.16 -11.57
CA VAL A 100 3.47 42.07 -11.26
C VAL A 100 4.53 42.04 -12.36
N ILE A 101 4.95 40.84 -12.81
CA ILE A 101 5.93 40.71 -13.88
C ILE A 101 5.43 41.37 -15.18
N LEU A 102 4.17 41.13 -15.54
CA LEU A 102 3.60 41.72 -16.76
C LEU A 102 3.53 43.26 -16.67
N VAL A 103 3.14 43.82 -15.51
CA VAL A 103 3.12 45.28 -15.28
C VAL A 103 4.53 45.87 -15.35
N LEU A 104 5.53 45.20 -14.76
CA LEU A 104 6.93 45.67 -14.86
C LEU A 104 7.43 45.68 -16.31
N GLY A 105 6.99 44.70 -17.13
CA GLY A 105 7.29 44.68 -18.57
C GLY A 105 6.70 45.89 -19.34
N GLU A 106 5.44 46.23 -19.05
CA GLU A 106 4.79 47.39 -19.67
C GLU A 106 5.46 48.74 -19.24
N LEU A 107 6.08 48.75 -18.06
CA LEU A 107 6.86 49.88 -17.57
C LEU A 107 8.26 49.97 -18.18
N GLY A 108 8.62 49.06 -19.09
CA GLY A 108 9.92 49.04 -19.78
C GLY A 108 11.06 48.42 -18.96
N ILE A 109 10.76 47.78 -17.83
CA ILE A 109 11.78 47.12 -17.00
C ILE A 109 12.24 45.82 -17.69
N ASN A 110 13.55 45.62 -17.76
CA ASN A 110 14.10 44.38 -18.32
C ASN A 110 13.72 43.18 -17.47
N LEU A 111 12.87 42.33 -18.02
CA LEU A 111 12.35 41.13 -17.31
C LEU A 111 13.34 39.96 -17.36
N ALA A 112 14.41 39.98 -18.14
CA ALA A 112 15.33 38.85 -18.31
C ALA A 112 15.92 38.36 -16.97
N PRO A 113 16.40 39.21 -16.05
CA PRO A 113 16.90 38.78 -14.74
C PRO A 113 15.80 38.16 -13.85
N ILE A 114 14.58 38.72 -13.92
CA ILE A 114 13.44 38.25 -13.13
C ILE A 114 13.01 36.86 -13.62
N ILE A 115 12.87 36.69 -14.94
CA ILE A 115 12.50 35.39 -15.55
C ILE A 115 13.57 34.36 -15.27
N ALA A 116 14.87 34.71 -15.38
CA ALA A 116 15.96 33.79 -15.06
C ALA A 116 15.89 33.34 -13.58
N SER A 117 15.70 34.27 -12.65
CA SER A 117 15.58 33.96 -11.23
C SER A 117 14.35 33.12 -10.92
N ALA A 118 13.20 33.44 -11.54
CA ALA A 118 11.97 32.64 -11.42
C ALA A 118 12.15 31.23 -12.00
N GLY A 119 12.90 31.07 -13.09
CA GLY A 119 13.26 29.78 -13.66
C GLY A 119 14.07 28.92 -12.69
N ILE A 120 15.12 29.49 -12.07
CA ILE A 120 15.91 28.79 -11.05
C ILE A 120 15.04 28.38 -9.85
N ALA A 121 14.19 29.28 -9.35
CA ALA A 121 13.25 28.98 -8.27
C ALA A 121 12.25 27.89 -8.66
N GLY A 122 11.78 27.90 -9.92
CA GLY A 122 10.90 26.86 -10.48
C GLY A 122 11.56 25.47 -10.51
N VAL A 123 12.82 25.39 -10.92
CA VAL A 123 13.61 24.15 -10.91
C VAL A 123 13.79 23.65 -9.48
N ALA A 124 14.14 24.53 -8.52
CA ALA A 124 14.28 24.14 -7.12
C ALA A 124 12.97 23.62 -6.52
N LEU A 125 11.83 24.26 -6.80
CA LEU A 125 10.50 23.79 -6.40
C LEU A 125 10.14 22.47 -7.07
N GLY A 126 10.51 22.26 -8.33
CA GLY A 126 10.33 21.01 -9.05
C GLY A 126 11.06 19.84 -8.40
N PHE A 127 12.32 20.02 -8.03
CA PHE A 127 13.07 19.02 -7.25
C PHE A 127 12.45 18.78 -5.88
N GLY A 128 12.01 19.84 -5.19
CA GLY A 128 11.31 19.69 -3.90
C GLY A 128 9.98 18.92 -3.99
N ALA A 129 9.30 18.98 -5.15
CA ALA A 129 8.03 18.30 -5.37
C ALA A 129 8.17 16.92 -6.07
N GLN A 130 9.36 16.51 -6.46
CA GLN A 130 9.62 15.30 -7.26
C GLN A 130 9.02 14.04 -6.64
N SER A 131 9.13 13.87 -5.32
CA SER A 131 8.56 12.72 -4.63
C SER A 131 7.03 12.66 -4.73
N LEU A 132 6.35 13.81 -4.67
CA LEU A 132 4.90 13.87 -4.84
C LEU A 132 4.49 13.42 -6.24
N VAL A 133 5.18 13.93 -7.28
CA VAL A 133 4.90 13.53 -8.66
C VAL A 133 5.12 12.03 -8.85
N LYS A 134 6.22 11.49 -8.30
CA LYS A 134 6.51 10.05 -8.33
C LYS A 134 5.39 9.23 -7.66
N ASP A 135 4.93 9.66 -6.47
CA ASP A 135 3.84 8.99 -5.74
C ASP A 135 2.56 8.89 -6.58
N TYR A 136 2.16 9.99 -7.22
CA TYR A 136 0.95 10.02 -8.04
C TYR A 136 1.07 9.20 -9.33
N LEU A 137 2.19 9.30 -10.03
CA LEU A 137 2.41 8.54 -11.27
C LEU A 137 2.42 7.04 -10.99
N ASN A 138 3.14 6.60 -9.95
CA ASN A 138 3.15 5.20 -9.56
C ASN A 138 1.74 4.72 -9.13
N GLY A 139 1.00 5.52 -8.37
CA GLY A 139 -0.36 5.16 -7.98
C GLY A 139 -1.31 5.01 -9.18
N ILE A 140 -1.19 5.87 -10.19
CA ILE A 140 -1.96 5.75 -11.43
C ILE A 140 -1.56 4.48 -12.19
N SER A 141 -0.25 4.21 -12.36
CA SER A 141 0.23 3.00 -13.04
C SER A 141 -0.24 1.72 -12.35
N MET A 142 -0.13 1.64 -11.03
CA MET A 142 -0.58 0.48 -10.24
C MET A 142 -2.07 0.18 -10.44
N ILE A 143 -2.91 1.24 -10.53
CA ILE A 143 -4.35 1.10 -10.75
C ILE A 143 -4.64 0.68 -12.20
N LEU A 144 -3.94 1.28 -13.19
CA LEU A 144 -4.15 0.96 -14.61
C LEU A 144 -3.67 -0.45 -14.97
N GLU A 145 -2.60 -0.91 -14.34
CA GLU A 145 -2.02 -2.25 -14.56
C GLU A 145 -2.66 -3.33 -13.70
N ASP A 146 -3.62 -2.98 -12.83
CA ASP A 146 -4.30 -3.90 -11.90
C ASP A 146 -3.33 -4.78 -11.09
N GLN A 147 -2.23 -4.16 -10.61
CA GLN A 147 -1.19 -4.89 -9.89
C GLN A 147 -1.71 -5.49 -8.58
N TYR A 148 -2.65 -4.82 -7.91
CA TYR A 148 -3.38 -5.30 -6.74
C TYR A 148 -4.66 -4.50 -6.49
N GLY A 149 -5.63 -5.15 -5.84
CA GLY A 149 -6.91 -4.57 -5.45
C GLY A 149 -7.15 -4.58 -3.94
N VAL A 150 -8.27 -3.97 -3.52
CA VAL A 150 -8.71 -4.03 -2.12
C VAL A 150 -9.08 -5.47 -1.76
N GLY A 151 -8.49 -5.99 -0.68
CA GLY A 151 -8.66 -7.36 -0.22
C GLY A 151 -7.51 -8.29 -0.60
N ASP A 152 -6.62 -7.91 -1.52
CA ASP A 152 -5.45 -8.69 -1.87
C ASP A 152 -4.42 -8.73 -0.74
N ILE A 153 -3.75 -9.86 -0.60
CA ILE A 153 -2.60 -10.03 0.29
C ILE A 153 -1.34 -9.80 -0.54
N VAL A 154 -0.60 -8.75 -0.17
CA VAL A 154 0.56 -8.29 -0.92
C VAL A 154 1.79 -8.10 -0.04
N ASP A 155 2.96 -8.20 -0.67
CA ASP A 155 4.24 -7.71 -0.16
C ASP A 155 4.69 -6.52 -1.01
N LEU A 156 4.75 -5.33 -0.39
CA LEU A 156 5.18 -4.08 -1.02
C LEU A 156 6.65 -3.76 -0.70
N GLY A 157 7.35 -4.66 -0.04
CA GLY A 157 8.72 -4.44 0.47
C GLY A 157 8.75 -3.69 1.80
N ALA A 158 8.13 -2.52 1.88
CA ALA A 158 8.03 -1.73 3.11
C ALA A 158 6.98 -2.26 4.11
N ALA A 159 5.95 -2.94 3.61
CA ALA A 159 4.89 -3.56 4.41
C ALA A 159 4.29 -4.74 3.66
N SER A 160 3.88 -5.77 4.41
CA SER A 160 3.17 -6.95 3.89
C SER A 160 1.85 -7.14 4.61
N GLY A 161 0.79 -7.48 3.89
CA GLY A 161 -0.53 -7.70 4.48
C GLY A 161 -1.66 -7.55 3.48
N THR A 162 -2.87 -7.32 3.98
CA THR A 162 -4.08 -7.16 3.18
C THR A 162 -4.29 -5.70 2.80
N ILE A 163 -4.55 -5.43 1.53
CA ILE A 163 -4.88 -4.09 1.03
C ILE A 163 -6.24 -3.65 1.55
N GLU A 164 -6.30 -2.54 2.27
CA GLU A 164 -7.56 -1.91 2.72
C GLU A 164 -8.07 -0.84 1.78
N ALA A 165 -7.15 -0.10 1.18
CA ALA A 165 -7.49 0.96 0.23
C ALA A 165 -6.30 1.28 -0.67
N VAL A 166 -6.58 1.51 -1.94
CA VAL A 166 -5.61 2.01 -2.92
C VAL A 166 -5.96 3.44 -3.23
N GLY A 167 -5.08 4.37 -2.87
CA GLY A 167 -5.21 5.79 -3.21
C GLY A 167 -4.20 6.20 -4.28
N LEU A 168 -4.40 7.37 -4.88
CA LEU A 168 -3.47 7.87 -5.91
C LEU A 168 -2.05 8.12 -5.39
N ARG A 169 -1.90 8.48 -4.10
CA ARG A 169 -0.60 8.79 -3.50
C ARG A 169 -0.12 7.75 -2.51
N THR A 170 -1.05 7.11 -1.80
CA THR A 170 -0.74 6.17 -0.72
C THR A 170 -1.64 4.95 -0.79
N THR A 171 -1.07 3.78 -0.56
CA THR A 171 -1.76 2.52 -0.37
C THR A 171 -1.83 2.20 1.12
N ARG A 172 -2.97 1.72 1.61
CA ARG A 172 -3.15 1.25 2.99
C ARG A 172 -3.12 -0.26 3.03
N VAL A 173 -2.24 -0.78 3.87
CA VAL A 173 -2.04 -2.22 4.09
C VAL A 173 -2.28 -2.52 5.56
N ARG A 174 -3.06 -3.55 5.85
CA ARG A 174 -3.22 -4.11 7.21
C ARG A 174 -2.37 -5.36 7.32
N ASP A 175 -1.43 -5.38 8.24
CA ASP A 175 -0.61 -6.56 8.50
C ASP A 175 -1.35 -7.63 9.32
N ALA A 176 -0.69 -8.75 9.57
CA ALA A 176 -1.24 -9.87 10.35
C ALA A 176 -1.49 -9.51 11.83
N GLU A 177 -0.82 -8.51 12.36
CA GLU A 177 -0.97 -8.02 13.73
C GLU A 177 -2.07 -6.97 13.85
N GLY A 178 -2.67 -6.54 12.72
CA GLY A 178 -3.75 -5.56 12.65
C GLY A 178 -3.28 -4.12 12.54
N VAL A 179 -1.97 -3.86 12.41
CA VAL A 179 -1.41 -2.52 12.20
C VAL A 179 -1.72 -2.05 10.79
N ILE A 180 -2.14 -0.79 10.66
CA ILE A 180 -2.43 -0.18 9.36
C ILE A 180 -1.23 0.66 8.91
N TRP A 181 -0.60 0.22 7.82
CA TRP A 181 0.52 0.89 7.18
C TRP A 181 0.02 1.80 6.06
N TYR A 182 0.54 3.02 6.02
CA TYR A 182 0.31 3.99 4.96
C TYR A 182 1.58 4.08 4.11
N VAL A 183 1.65 3.28 3.06
CA VAL A 183 2.81 3.21 2.16
C VAL A 183 2.65 4.24 1.06
N ARG A 184 3.67 5.07 0.81
CA ARG A 184 3.67 6.00 -0.32
C ARG A 184 3.91 5.23 -1.61
N ASN A 185 3.07 5.46 -2.63
CA ASN A 185 3.15 4.69 -3.87
C ASN A 185 4.51 4.85 -4.58
N GLY A 186 5.16 6.01 -4.43
CA GLY A 186 6.50 6.26 -4.97
C GLY A 186 7.63 5.48 -4.29
N GLU A 187 7.39 4.87 -3.13
CA GLU A 187 8.34 4.01 -2.40
C GLU A 187 8.16 2.52 -2.72
N ILE A 188 7.05 2.17 -3.39
CA ILE A 188 6.80 0.79 -3.82
C ILE A 188 7.61 0.52 -5.08
N ILE A 189 8.67 -0.28 -4.93
CA ILE A 189 9.59 -0.64 -6.01
C ILE A 189 9.18 -1.96 -6.66
N ARG A 190 8.60 -2.85 -5.87
CA ARG A 190 8.12 -4.16 -6.30
C ARG A 190 6.82 -4.51 -5.60
N VAL A 191 5.99 -5.28 -6.26
CA VAL A 191 4.75 -5.82 -5.70
C VAL A 191 4.79 -7.34 -5.81
N GLY A 192 4.65 -8.03 -4.68
CA GLY A 192 4.38 -9.46 -4.64
C GLY A 192 2.91 -9.66 -4.29
N ASN A 193 2.05 -9.98 -5.27
CA ASN A 193 0.64 -10.26 -5.02
C ASN A 193 0.44 -11.77 -4.78
N SER A 194 0.02 -12.12 -3.56
CA SER A 194 -0.25 -13.52 -3.17
C SER A 194 -1.71 -13.93 -3.37
N SER A 195 -2.55 -13.04 -3.91
CA SER A 195 -3.99 -13.29 -4.12
C SER A 195 -4.36 -13.48 -5.59
N GLN A 196 -3.45 -13.18 -6.52
CA GLN A 196 -3.67 -13.36 -7.95
C GLN A 196 -3.07 -14.70 -8.45
N GLY A 197 -3.68 -15.27 -9.48
CA GLY A 197 -3.23 -16.50 -10.11
C GLY A 197 -3.45 -17.74 -9.26
N THR A 198 -2.42 -18.60 -9.15
CA THR A 198 -2.42 -19.83 -8.36
C THR A 198 -1.35 -19.77 -7.28
N ALA A 199 -1.58 -20.45 -6.17
CA ALA A 199 -0.62 -20.57 -5.08
C ALA A 199 0.00 -21.98 -5.05
N THR A 200 1.32 -22.04 -5.05
CA THR A 200 2.07 -23.27 -4.83
C THR A 200 2.29 -23.47 -3.34
N VAL A 201 1.84 -24.61 -2.82
CA VAL A 201 2.01 -25.03 -1.44
C VAL A 201 3.03 -26.17 -1.40
N ILE A 202 4.14 -25.94 -0.72
CA ILE A 202 5.15 -26.96 -0.48
C ILE A 202 4.86 -27.62 0.85
N VAL A 203 4.73 -28.97 0.82
CA VAL A 203 4.51 -29.80 2.00
C VAL A 203 5.73 -30.69 2.20
N ASP A 204 6.50 -30.38 3.22
CA ASP A 204 7.67 -31.13 3.62
C ASP A 204 7.33 -32.03 4.82
N MET A 205 7.54 -33.34 4.66
CA MET A 205 7.32 -34.35 5.70
C MET A 205 8.66 -34.98 6.09
N PRO A 206 9.15 -34.69 7.30
CA PRO A 206 10.39 -35.30 7.80
C PRO A 206 10.16 -36.76 8.22
N VAL A 207 11.06 -37.64 7.82
CA VAL A 207 11.04 -39.10 8.09
C VAL A 207 12.41 -39.59 8.55
N ALA A 208 12.43 -40.66 9.35
CA ALA A 208 13.67 -41.26 9.85
C ALA A 208 14.46 -41.99 8.74
N HIS A 209 15.73 -42.22 8.98
CA HIS A 209 16.53 -43.14 8.15
C HIS A 209 16.04 -44.60 8.25
N GLY A 210 16.22 -45.36 7.16
CA GLY A 210 15.91 -46.78 7.14
C GLY A 210 14.43 -47.11 6.95
N ILE A 211 13.58 -46.14 6.60
CA ILE A 211 12.21 -46.41 6.16
C ILE A 211 12.19 -46.86 4.70
N ASP A 212 11.12 -47.53 4.31
CA ASP A 212 10.82 -47.79 2.91
C ASP A 212 10.31 -46.48 2.25
N ILE A 213 11.18 -45.90 1.41
CA ILE A 213 10.93 -44.63 0.76
C ILE A 213 9.79 -44.74 -0.27
N GLU A 214 9.76 -45.84 -1.03
CA GLU A 214 8.73 -46.05 -2.06
C GLU A 214 7.36 -46.23 -1.43
N HIS A 215 7.27 -46.97 -0.34
CA HIS A 215 6.03 -47.08 0.44
C HIS A 215 5.60 -45.74 1.02
N ALA A 216 6.51 -44.95 1.57
CA ALA A 216 6.21 -43.64 2.13
C ALA A 216 5.73 -42.65 1.06
N GLN A 217 6.35 -42.67 -0.14
CA GLN A 217 5.93 -41.81 -1.27
C GLN A 217 4.56 -42.24 -1.82
N SER A 218 4.31 -43.53 -1.97
CA SER A 218 3.01 -44.06 -2.45
C SER A 218 1.87 -43.71 -1.47
N LEU A 219 2.13 -43.85 -0.16
CA LEU A 219 1.19 -43.43 0.88
C LEU A 219 0.92 -41.93 0.83
N MET A 220 1.98 -41.12 0.70
CA MET A 220 1.87 -39.68 0.56
C MET A 220 1.02 -39.30 -0.66
N ALA A 221 1.26 -39.92 -1.81
CA ALA A 221 0.51 -39.68 -3.04
C ALA A 221 -0.97 -40.06 -2.87
N SER A 222 -1.27 -41.21 -2.26
CA SER A 222 -2.64 -41.67 -2.04
C SER A 222 -3.44 -40.74 -1.11
N VAL A 223 -2.81 -40.27 -0.02
CA VAL A 223 -3.43 -39.35 0.91
C VAL A 223 -3.74 -38.00 0.24
N LEU A 224 -2.80 -37.48 -0.54
CA LEU A 224 -2.98 -36.22 -1.24
C LEU A 224 -4.00 -36.29 -2.38
N ALA A 225 -4.02 -37.43 -3.13
CA ALA A 225 -5.05 -37.67 -4.14
C ALA A 225 -6.45 -37.76 -3.51
N ASN A 226 -6.59 -38.43 -2.38
CA ASN A 226 -7.85 -38.50 -1.65
C ASN A 226 -8.31 -37.09 -1.16
N MET A 227 -7.38 -36.23 -0.78
CA MET A 227 -7.69 -34.84 -0.42
C MET A 227 -8.18 -34.03 -1.62
N ALA A 228 -7.56 -34.20 -2.79
CA ALA A 228 -7.98 -33.50 -4.00
C ALA A 228 -9.37 -33.94 -4.49
N ASN A 229 -9.76 -35.18 -4.20
CA ASN A 229 -11.08 -35.73 -4.54
C ASN A 229 -12.14 -35.55 -3.43
N ASP A 230 -11.77 -34.97 -2.28
CA ASP A 230 -12.68 -34.66 -1.19
C ASP A 230 -13.63 -33.53 -1.61
N PRO A 231 -14.97 -33.73 -1.62
CA PRO A 231 -15.93 -32.72 -2.05
C PRO A 231 -15.82 -31.38 -1.32
N GLU A 232 -15.38 -31.39 -0.06
CA GLU A 232 -15.20 -30.16 0.73
C GLU A 232 -13.93 -29.38 0.35
N LEU A 233 -12.98 -30.03 -0.30
CA LEU A 233 -11.69 -29.46 -0.65
C LEU A 233 -11.44 -29.39 -2.17
N ALA A 234 -12.32 -29.98 -3.00
CA ALA A 234 -12.14 -30.06 -4.45
C ALA A 234 -11.92 -28.68 -5.10
N ASP A 235 -12.70 -27.67 -4.69
CA ASP A 235 -12.57 -26.30 -5.21
C ASP A 235 -11.29 -25.57 -4.75
N THR A 236 -10.50 -26.22 -3.87
CA THR A 236 -9.27 -25.66 -3.34
C THR A 236 -8.08 -25.91 -4.25
N TYR A 237 -8.08 -27.08 -4.94
CA TYR A 237 -6.98 -27.51 -5.77
C TYR A 237 -7.22 -27.14 -7.23
N VAL A 238 -6.19 -26.55 -7.85
CA VAL A 238 -6.21 -26.17 -9.28
C VAL A 238 -5.63 -27.33 -10.14
N GLN A 239 -4.71 -28.08 -9.57
CA GLN A 239 -4.05 -29.23 -10.22
C GLN A 239 -3.94 -30.40 -9.23
N ALA A 240 -3.78 -31.60 -9.76
CA ALA A 240 -3.51 -32.77 -8.94
C ALA A 240 -2.21 -32.58 -8.14
N PRO A 241 -2.20 -33.00 -6.86
CA PRO A 241 -1.00 -32.98 -6.04
C PRO A 241 0.13 -33.80 -6.63
N GLU A 242 1.38 -33.33 -6.54
CA GLU A 242 2.56 -34.01 -7.04
C GLU A 242 3.52 -34.34 -5.89
N VAL A 243 3.98 -35.59 -5.80
CA VAL A 243 5.01 -36.01 -4.84
C VAL A 243 6.37 -36.01 -5.54
N LEU A 244 7.25 -35.09 -5.12
CA LEU A 244 8.59 -34.94 -5.70
C LEU A 244 9.61 -35.96 -5.15
N GLY A 245 9.28 -36.61 -4.02
CA GLY A 245 10.17 -37.56 -3.38
C GLY A 245 11.11 -36.95 -2.34
N VAL A 246 12.31 -37.51 -2.19
CA VAL A 246 13.29 -37.08 -1.20
C VAL A 246 13.93 -35.76 -1.63
N GLN A 247 13.68 -34.71 -0.86
CA GLN A 247 14.21 -33.38 -1.10
C GLN A 247 15.55 -33.16 -0.39
N THR A 248 15.68 -33.63 0.83
CA THR A 248 16.87 -33.39 1.66
C THR A 248 17.17 -34.64 2.48
N VAL A 249 18.46 -34.97 2.61
CA VAL A 249 18.97 -36.00 3.51
C VAL A 249 19.92 -35.34 4.50
N THR A 250 19.67 -35.53 5.77
CA THR A 250 20.48 -35.01 6.88
C THR A 250 20.92 -36.14 7.81
N ALA A 251 21.83 -35.89 8.75
CA ALA A 251 22.21 -36.89 9.74
C ALA A 251 21.03 -37.37 10.62
N LEU A 252 19.98 -36.60 10.78
CA LEU A 252 18.83 -36.90 11.63
C LEU A 252 17.71 -37.65 10.90
N GLY A 253 17.65 -37.54 9.56
CA GLY A 253 16.58 -38.12 8.75
C GLY A 253 16.53 -37.56 7.35
N MET A 254 15.44 -37.83 6.66
CA MET A 254 15.17 -37.38 5.31
C MET A 254 13.88 -36.54 5.29
N THR A 255 13.73 -35.69 4.27
CA THR A 255 12.50 -34.91 4.05
C THR A 255 11.88 -35.32 2.72
N LEU A 256 10.65 -35.80 2.76
CA LEU A 256 9.83 -36.06 1.57
C LEU A 256 9.05 -34.77 1.24
N ARG A 257 9.04 -34.37 -0.01
CA ARG A 257 8.36 -33.18 -0.51
C ARG A 257 7.22 -33.52 -1.44
N ALA A 258 6.09 -32.85 -1.21
CA ALA A 258 5.01 -32.75 -2.19
C ALA A 258 4.67 -31.31 -2.48
N VAL A 259 4.07 -31.10 -3.64
CA VAL A 259 3.62 -29.78 -4.12
C VAL A 259 2.14 -29.87 -4.42
N LEU A 260 1.41 -28.88 -3.90
CA LEU A 260 -0.01 -28.68 -4.13
C LEU A 260 -0.21 -27.35 -4.83
N THR A 261 -0.94 -27.33 -5.93
CA THR A 261 -1.35 -26.08 -6.60
C THR A 261 -2.77 -25.75 -6.20
N THR A 262 -2.96 -24.64 -5.50
CA THR A 262 -4.22 -24.25 -4.90
C THR A 262 -4.66 -22.85 -5.36
N ILE A 263 -5.95 -22.53 -5.12
CA ILE A 263 -6.37 -21.13 -5.18
C ILE A 263 -5.67 -20.33 -4.06
N PRO A 264 -5.29 -19.08 -4.29
CA PRO A 264 -4.46 -18.29 -3.36
C PRO A 264 -5.02 -18.23 -1.93
N ARG A 265 -6.32 -17.98 -1.79
CA ARG A 265 -7.00 -17.86 -0.48
C ARG A 265 -6.96 -19.13 0.37
N ALA A 266 -6.82 -20.29 -0.26
CA ALA A 266 -6.82 -21.59 0.41
C ALA A 266 -5.41 -22.12 0.74
N ARG A 267 -4.36 -21.45 0.31
CA ARG A 267 -2.96 -21.83 0.47
C ARG A 267 -2.60 -22.30 1.89
N TYR A 268 -2.94 -21.49 2.90
CA TYR A 268 -2.58 -21.80 4.29
C TYR A 268 -3.44 -22.89 4.91
N SER A 269 -4.72 -22.97 4.56
CA SER A 269 -5.61 -24.05 5.02
C SER A 269 -5.23 -25.37 4.38
N ALA A 270 -5.00 -25.39 3.07
CA ALA A 270 -4.54 -26.56 2.34
C ALA A 270 -3.22 -27.12 2.91
N ALA A 271 -2.23 -26.24 3.16
CA ALA A 271 -0.96 -26.63 3.79
C ALA A 271 -1.16 -27.32 5.15
N ARG A 272 -2.03 -26.75 5.97
CA ARG A 272 -2.31 -27.24 7.33
C ARG A 272 -3.03 -28.59 7.31
N ILE A 273 -4.07 -28.71 6.48
CA ILE A 273 -4.84 -29.96 6.32
C ILE A 273 -3.96 -31.06 5.74
N ALA A 274 -3.17 -30.75 4.72
CA ALA A 274 -2.24 -31.71 4.11
C ALA A 274 -1.23 -32.25 5.13
N LYS A 275 -0.57 -31.38 5.87
CA LYS A 275 0.38 -31.78 6.93
C LYS A 275 -0.29 -32.64 8.00
N GLN A 276 -1.49 -32.29 8.43
CA GLN A 276 -2.23 -33.05 9.46
C GLN A 276 -2.64 -34.44 8.97
N ARG A 277 -3.21 -34.55 7.75
CA ARG A 277 -3.62 -35.84 7.18
C ARG A 277 -2.41 -36.74 6.91
N LEU A 278 -1.31 -36.19 6.37
CA LEU A 278 -0.08 -36.92 6.15
C LEU A 278 0.57 -37.40 7.43
N ALA A 279 0.64 -36.55 8.47
CA ALA A 279 1.18 -36.94 9.77
C ALA A 279 0.38 -38.09 10.40
N SER A 280 -0.95 -38.07 10.31
CA SER A 280 -1.81 -39.15 10.79
C SER A 280 -1.63 -40.44 9.99
N ALA A 281 -1.52 -40.35 8.66
CA ALA A 281 -1.32 -41.52 7.80
C ALA A 281 0.06 -42.15 8.01
N PHE A 282 1.11 -41.34 8.15
CA PHE A 282 2.46 -41.86 8.43
C PHE A 282 2.54 -42.50 9.80
N ALA A 283 1.93 -41.95 10.83
CA ALA A 283 1.84 -42.57 12.13
C ALA A 283 1.09 -43.90 12.09
N GLY A 284 -0.04 -43.98 11.36
CA GLY A 284 -0.82 -45.22 11.17
C GLY A 284 -0.07 -46.31 10.41
N ALA A 285 0.80 -45.94 9.46
CA ALA A 285 1.66 -46.87 8.71
C ALA A 285 2.97 -47.20 9.43
N GLY A 286 3.22 -46.71 10.64
CA GLY A 286 4.45 -46.94 11.38
C GLY A 286 5.68 -46.25 10.83
N ILE A 287 5.53 -45.26 9.92
CA ILE A 287 6.62 -44.45 9.39
C ILE A 287 7.09 -43.50 10.48
N LYS A 288 8.34 -43.72 10.94
CA LYS A 288 8.90 -42.95 12.06
C LYS A 288 9.34 -41.55 11.63
N SER A 289 9.06 -40.56 12.48
CA SER A 289 9.68 -39.21 12.39
C SER A 289 11.17 -39.29 12.74
N PRO A 290 11.99 -38.33 12.31
CA PRO A 290 13.39 -38.25 12.72
C PRO A 290 13.53 -38.25 14.23
N ALA A 291 14.54 -38.93 14.77
CA ALA A 291 14.83 -38.89 16.18
C ALA A 291 15.22 -37.48 16.60
N THR A 292 14.44 -36.86 17.48
CA THR A 292 14.84 -35.62 18.11
C THR A 292 15.95 -36.02 19.11
N MET A 293 17.20 -35.64 18.87
CA MET A 293 18.21 -35.67 19.91
C MET A 293 17.86 -34.60 20.96
N LEU A 294 17.08 -35.00 21.94
CA LEU A 294 17.06 -34.23 23.20
C LEU A 294 18.48 -34.37 23.77
N PRO A 295 19.16 -33.25 24.16
CA PRO A 295 20.38 -33.37 24.90
C PRO A 295 20.05 -34.17 26.16
N THR A 296 20.64 -35.36 26.28
CA THR A 296 20.56 -36.13 27.51
C THR A 296 21.24 -35.25 28.55
N SER A 297 20.48 -34.54 29.34
CA SER A 297 21.02 -33.94 30.57
C SER A 297 21.56 -35.12 31.34
N VAL A 298 22.90 -35.17 31.48
CA VAL A 298 23.55 -36.05 32.42
C VAL A 298 23.02 -35.65 33.78
N VAL A 299 22.01 -36.35 34.27
CA VAL A 299 21.64 -36.29 35.65
C VAL A 299 22.81 -36.92 36.37
N SER A 300 23.76 -36.09 36.80
CA SER A 300 24.76 -36.49 37.77
C SER A 300 24.01 -36.83 39.04
N ASP A 301 24.00 -38.14 39.32
CA ASP A 301 23.46 -38.73 40.56
C ASP A 301 24.22 -38.07 41.75
N PRO A 302 23.53 -37.37 42.66
CA PRO A 302 24.20 -36.69 43.79
C PRO A 302 24.56 -37.65 44.91
N THR A 303 24.53 -38.97 44.71
CA THR A 303 24.80 -39.98 45.75
C THR A 303 26.09 -40.76 45.49
N SER A 304 27.22 -40.08 45.26
CA SER A 304 28.54 -40.70 45.50
C SER A 304 29.05 -40.23 46.88
N PRO A 305 29.22 -41.13 47.86
CA PRO A 305 29.75 -40.74 49.16
C PRO A 305 31.24 -40.33 49.03
N THR A 306 31.52 -39.16 49.50
CA THR A 306 32.88 -38.63 49.66
C THR A 306 33.61 -39.49 50.71
N GLU A 307 34.56 -40.30 50.23
CA GLU A 307 35.49 -41.02 51.10
C GLU A 307 36.47 -40.06 51.72
N GLU A 308 36.23 -39.77 53.00
CA GLU A 308 37.11 -39.02 53.91
C GLU A 308 38.38 -39.85 54.14
N THR A 309 39.49 -39.51 53.49
CA THR A 309 40.82 -40.05 53.86
C THR A 309 41.44 -39.21 54.92
N ARG A 310 41.41 -39.70 56.10
CA ARG A 310 42.19 -39.32 57.29
C ARG A 310 43.68 -39.63 57.07
N LYS A 311 44.56 -38.63 57.01
CA LYS A 311 45.82 -38.59 57.74
C LYS A 311 46.47 -37.24 57.50
#